data_d1dab16c328a2337f463c9aec4fdd276
#
_entry.id   d1dab16c328a2337f463c9aec4fdd276
#
_cell.length_a   1.000
_cell.length_b   1.000
_cell.length_c   1.000
_cell.angle_alpha   90.00
_cell.angle_beta   90.00
_cell.angle_gamma   90.00
#
_symmetry.space_group_name_H-M   'P 1'
#
loop_
_entity.id
_entity.type
_entity.pdbx_description
1 polymer ?
#
loop_
_entity_poly.entity_id
_entity_poly.type
_entity_poly.pdbx_seq_one_letter_code
_entity_poly.pdbx_strand_id
1 'polypeptide(L)'
;MTTEGADDATAAGDATEASDDATEAGDATEAYADLGATTADAMAIAETSMDRVHELVPQETANDRLRAKAVHATGDPEFQHLLRFANDPVAAGAEAVLDERPIVTDITMVRSGVTGRGHDCEVRKAIGNGADLAAETGMTRTAASVLELDREGAYDGAVAVVGNAPTAALALADCIEQGTRPAVVVATPVGFVKAAESRDRLRTVAAERGVPAVTNVGRRGGSGLAAGLTNELVHAASDVRNGETTLDELRGAES
;
A
#
# COMPACT_ATOMS: atom_id res chain seq x y z
N MET A 1 24.15 47.26 -62.72
CA MET A 1 24.89 46.47 -63.72
C MET A 1 24.65 45.06 -63.38
N THR A 2 23.62 44.46 -64.04
CA THR A 2 23.74 43.42 -65.09
C THR A 2 24.21 42.09 -64.49
N THR A 3 23.62 40.98 -64.63
CA THR A 3 22.58 40.36 -65.53
C THR A 3 22.47 38.94 -65.03
N GLU A 4 21.25 38.43 -64.92
CA GLU A 4 20.68 37.34 -65.77
C GLU A 4 21.44 36.01 -65.84
N GLY A 5 20.72 34.96 -65.64
CA GLY A 5 21.00 33.61 -66.14
C GLY A 5 20.10 32.54 -65.49
N ALA A 6 18.95 32.32 -66.14
CA ALA A 6 18.13 31.12 -65.95
C ALA A 6 18.84 29.86 -66.50
N ASP A 7 18.46 28.70 -65.97
CA ASP A 7 17.97 27.50 -66.69
C ASP A 7 17.81 26.32 -65.73
N ASP A 8 16.64 25.91 -65.58
CA ASP A 8 15.93 24.70 -66.00
C ASP A 8 16.76 23.43 -66.15
N ALA A 9 16.46 22.45 -65.26
CA ALA A 9 16.55 21.05 -65.60
C ALA A 9 15.75 20.20 -64.56
N THR A 10 14.59 19.78 -64.97
CA THR A 10 13.82 18.62 -64.52
C THR A 10 14.71 17.38 -64.32
N ALA A 11 14.53 16.72 -63.18
CA ALA A 11 14.68 15.29 -63.10
C ALA A 11 13.73 14.71 -62.08
N ALA A 12 12.89 13.86 -62.57
CA ALA A 12 11.91 13.05 -61.83
C ALA A 12 12.60 11.91 -61.05
N GLY A 13 11.92 11.50 -60.01
CA GLY A 13 11.95 10.09 -59.56
C GLY A 13 12.85 9.85 -58.39
N ASP A 14 12.33 9.64 -57.24
CA ASP A 14 12.18 8.28 -56.74
C ASP A 14 11.29 8.29 -55.49
N ALA A 15 10.14 7.69 -55.60
CA ALA A 15 9.29 7.36 -54.47
C ALA A 15 9.84 6.01 -53.94
N THR A 16 10.72 6.07 -52.97
CA THR A 16 11.05 4.90 -52.15
C THR A 16 10.19 4.89 -50.90
N GLU A 17 9.27 4.02 -50.96
CA GLU A 17 8.57 3.26 -49.91
C GLU A 17 9.04 3.53 -48.48
N ALA A 18 8.21 4.32 -47.74
CA ALA A 18 8.12 4.26 -46.31
C ALA A 18 7.10 3.15 -45.98
N SER A 19 7.57 1.95 -45.92
CA SER A 19 6.84 0.80 -45.39
C SER A 19 7.71 0.17 -44.28
N ASP A 20 7.06 -0.18 -43.18
CA ASP A 20 7.49 -1.07 -42.10
C ASP A 20 8.11 -0.47 -40.83
N ASP A 21 7.66 0.71 -40.37
CA ASP A 21 7.94 1.10 -38.97
C ASP A 21 6.66 1.25 -38.10
N ALA A 22 5.50 0.93 -38.67
CA ALA A 22 4.23 1.03 -37.95
C ALA A 22 3.89 -0.23 -37.11
N THR A 23 4.52 -1.36 -37.40
CA THR A 23 4.20 -2.64 -36.76
C THR A 23 4.89 -2.80 -35.40
N GLU A 24 6.14 -2.31 -35.28
CA GLU A 24 6.86 -2.36 -34.00
C GLU A 24 6.33 -1.33 -32.97
N ALA A 25 5.84 -0.18 -33.41
CA ALA A 25 5.24 0.82 -32.54
C ALA A 25 3.85 0.39 -32.01
N GLY A 26 3.11 -0.40 -32.78
CA GLY A 26 1.83 -0.99 -32.37
C GLY A 26 1.99 -2.01 -31.26
N ASP A 27 2.95 -2.92 -31.41
CA ASP A 27 3.23 -3.97 -30.44
C ASP A 27 3.75 -3.42 -29.10
N ALA A 28 4.64 -2.41 -29.14
CA ALA A 28 5.09 -1.72 -27.94
C ALA A 28 3.95 -0.95 -27.23
N THR A 29 3.03 -0.36 -27.97
CA THR A 29 1.89 0.37 -27.41
C THR A 29 0.88 -0.58 -26.76
N GLU A 30 0.65 -1.75 -27.33
CA GLU A 30 -0.17 -2.80 -26.74
C GLU A 30 0.45 -3.30 -25.43
N ALA A 31 1.75 -3.61 -25.42
CA ALA A 31 2.46 -4.06 -24.22
C ALA A 31 2.41 -3.04 -23.06
N TYR A 32 2.43 -1.73 -23.35
CA TYR A 32 2.28 -0.69 -22.31
C TYR A 32 0.82 -0.48 -21.90
N ALA A 33 -0.14 -0.69 -22.79
CA ALA A 33 -1.56 -0.63 -22.46
C ALA A 33 -1.94 -1.74 -21.47
N ASP A 34 -1.36 -2.91 -21.61
CA ASP A 34 -1.58 -4.08 -20.75
C ASP A 34 -1.08 -3.89 -19.32
N LEU A 35 -0.21 -2.92 -19.05
CA LEU A 35 0.28 -2.58 -17.72
C LEU A 35 -0.62 -1.60 -16.94
N GLY A 36 -1.63 -1.06 -17.59
CA GLY A 36 -2.57 -0.12 -16.97
C GLY A 36 -3.76 -0.83 -16.33
N ALA A 37 -3.86 -0.85 -15.01
CA ALA A 37 -4.85 -1.57 -14.20
C ALA A 37 -6.35 -1.21 -14.43
N THR A 38 -6.70 -0.62 -15.55
CA THR A 38 -8.08 -0.24 -15.92
C THR A 38 -8.60 -0.93 -17.16
N THR A 39 -7.76 -1.69 -17.86
CA THR A 39 -8.15 -2.50 -19.04
C THR A 39 -8.48 -3.93 -18.61
N ALA A 40 -9.28 -4.64 -19.41
CA ALA A 40 -9.61 -6.04 -19.17
C ALA A 40 -8.35 -6.92 -19.16
N ASP A 41 -7.36 -6.62 -20.01
CA ASP A 41 -6.11 -7.35 -20.11
C ASP A 41 -5.22 -7.15 -18.88
N ALA A 42 -5.16 -5.94 -18.34
CA ALA A 42 -4.44 -5.66 -17.10
C ALA A 42 -5.09 -6.36 -15.89
N MET A 43 -6.41 -6.48 -15.87
CA MET A 43 -7.11 -7.26 -14.85
C MET A 43 -6.78 -8.75 -14.97
N ALA A 44 -6.76 -9.31 -16.19
CA ALA A 44 -6.38 -10.71 -16.44
C ALA A 44 -4.92 -11.00 -16.03
N ILE A 45 -3.99 -10.07 -16.26
CA ILE A 45 -2.61 -10.18 -15.79
C ILE A 45 -2.54 -10.21 -14.26
N ALA A 46 -3.29 -9.33 -13.59
CA ALA A 46 -3.35 -9.28 -12.14
C ALA A 46 -3.97 -10.56 -11.55
N GLU A 47 -5.03 -11.08 -12.14
CA GLU A 47 -5.64 -12.36 -11.77
C GLU A 47 -4.65 -13.51 -11.94
N THR A 48 -4.02 -13.64 -13.11
CA THR A 48 -2.99 -14.67 -13.37
C THR A 48 -1.83 -14.58 -12.37
N SER A 49 -1.44 -13.36 -12.00
CA SER A 49 -0.41 -13.14 -10.97
C SER A 49 -0.87 -13.62 -9.60
N MET A 50 -2.11 -13.33 -9.22
CA MET A 50 -2.67 -13.79 -7.94
C MET A 50 -2.86 -15.30 -7.92
N ASP A 51 -3.27 -15.94 -9.01
CA ASP A 51 -3.36 -17.40 -9.11
C ASP A 51 -2.02 -18.07 -8.79
N ARG A 52 -0.92 -17.56 -9.37
CA ARG A 52 0.43 -18.05 -9.07
C ARG A 52 0.84 -17.83 -7.62
N VAL A 53 0.40 -16.74 -7.00
CA VAL A 53 0.64 -16.48 -5.57
C VAL A 53 -0.15 -17.46 -4.71
N HIS A 54 -1.39 -17.76 -5.09
CA HIS A 54 -2.25 -18.73 -4.38
C HIS A 54 -1.73 -20.17 -4.46
N GLU A 55 -0.91 -20.51 -5.46
CA GLU A 55 -0.18 -21.79 -5.48
C GLU A 55 0.94 -21.85 -4.41
N LEU A 56 1.44 -20.70 -3.97
CA LEU A 56 2.56 -20.58 -3.02
C LEU A 56 2.12 -20.34 -1.59
N VAL A 57 0.97 -19.68 -1.39
CA VAL A 57 0.48 -19.24 -0.09
C VAL A 57 -0.78 -20.03 0.26
N PRO A 58 -0.87 -20.64 1.46
CA PRO A 58 -2.11 -21.25 1.94
C PRO A 58 -3.29 -20.28 1.89
N GLN A 59 -4.50 -20.83 1.78
CA GLN A 59 -5.75 -20.07 1.76
C GLN A 59 -6.72 -20.62 2.83
N GLU A 60 -6.19 -20.87 4.02
CA GLU A 60 -6.90 -21.54 5.12
C GLU A 60 -7.50 -20.53 6.11
N THR A 61 -6.84 -19.36 6.24
CA THR A 61 -7.22 -18.34 7.20
C THR A 61 -7.35 -16.96 6.55
N ALA A 62 -8.10 -16.06 7.17
CA ALA A 62 -8.20 -14.67 6.71
C ALA A 62 -6.81 -13.99 6.61
N ASN A 63 -5.88 -14.32 7.50
CA ASN A 63 -4.52 -13.80 7.46
C ASN A 63 -3.73 -14.22 6.21
N ASP A 64 -4.10 -15.32 5.56
CA ASP A 64 -3.46 -15.78 4.33
C ASP A 64 -3.71 -14.83 3.17
N ARG A 65 -4.82 -14.09 3.18
CA ARG A 65 -5.07 -12.98 2.23
C ARG A 65 -3.97 -11.94 2.31
N LEU A 66 -3.59 -11.53 3.53
CA LEU A 66 -2.50 -10.57 3.75
C LEU A 66 -1.14 -11.17 3.36
N ARG A 67 -0.92 -12.47 3.60
CA ARG A 67 0.30 -13.17 3.13
C ARG A 67 0.40 -13.19 1.62
N ALA A 68 -0.68 -13.56 0.94
CA ALA A 68 -0.75 -13.56 -0.51
C ALA A 68 -0.52 -12.15 -1.08
N LYS A 69 -1.17 -11.13 -0.48
CA LYS A 69 -0.96 -9.74 -0.87
C LYS A 69 0.47 -9.26 -0.67
N ALA A 70 1.13 -9.67 0.41
CA ALA A 70 2.53 -9.32 0.66
C ALA A 70 3.46 -9.95 -0.39
N VAL A 71 3.26 -11.23 -0.72
CA VAL A 71 4.01 -11.91 -1.79
C VAL A 71 3.80 -11.22 -3.13
N HIS A 72 2.53 -10.92 -3.48
CA HIS A 72 2.21 -10.22 -4.72
C HIS A 72 2.85 -8.82 -4.79
N ALA A 73 2.74 -8.02 -3.72
CA ALA A 73 3.23 -6.65 -3.68
C ALA A 73 4.75 -6.53 -3.69
N THR A 74 5.47 -7.57 -3.28
CA THR A 74 6.93 -7.57 -3.17
C THR A 74 7.63 -8.43 -4.23
N GLY A 75 6.91 -9.35 -4.87
CA GLY A 75 7.49 -10.39 -5.72
C GLY A 75 8.36 -11.40 -4.96
N ASP A 76 8.26 -11.44 -3.63
CA ASP A 76 9.12 -12.25 -2.76
C ASP A 76 8.29 -13.25 -1.94
N PRO A 77 8.32 -14.56 -2.30
CA PRO A 77 7.56 -15.60 -1.59
C PRO A 77 7.89 -15.73 -0.10
N GLU A 78 9.07 -15.29 0.34
CA GLU A 78 9.43 -15.33 1.76
C GLU A 78 8.55 -14.42 2.63
N PHE A 79 7.90 -13.40 2.05
CA PHE A 79 7.04 -12.51 2.82
C PHE A 79 5.85 -13.23 3.49
N GLN A 80 5.38 -14.36 2.97
CA GLN A 80 4.36 -15.17 3.64
C GLN A 80 4.78 -15.60 5.05
N HIS A 81 6.09 -15.82 5.26
CA HIS A 81 6.65 -16.26 6.53
C HIS A 81 7.10 -15.09 7.43
N LEU A 82 7.17 -13.89 6.90
CA LEU A 82 7.64 -12.70 7.63
C LEU A 82 6.53 -11.93 8.32
N LEU A 83 5.29 -12.01 7.86
CA LEU A 83 4.17 -11.31 8.48
C LEU A 83 3.88 -11.85 9.89
N ARG A 84 3.44 -10.94 10.75
CA ARG A 84 3.00 -11.23 12.13
C ARG A 84 1.69 -10.51 12.38
N PHE A 85 0.76 -11.19 12.99
CA PHE A 85 -0.60 -10.74 13.23
C PHE A 85 -0.91 -10.73 14.71
N ALA A 86 -1.78 -9.83 15.14
CA ALA A 86 -2.36 -9.76 16.47
C ALA A 86 -3.84 -9.36 16.36
N ASN A 87 -4.70 -10.00 17.16
CA ASN A 87 -6.10 -9.62 17.38
C ASN A 87 -6.93 -9.44 16.08
N ASP A 88 -6.88 -10.42 15.16
CA ASP A 88 -7.72 -10.51 13.95
C ASP A 88 -7.73 -9.26 13.05
N PRO A 89 -6.58 -8.85 12.52
CA PRO A 89 -6.45 -7.58 11.82
C PRO A 89 -7.24 -7.51 10.50
N VAL A 90 -7.55 -8.63 9.86
CA VAL A 90 -8.33 -8.64 8.61
C VAL A 90 -9.78 -8.26 8.88
N ALA A 91 -10.41 -8.92 9.84
CA ALA A 91 -11.79 -8.62 10.22
C ALA A 91 -11.93 -7.19 10.75
N ALA A 92 -11.03 -6.78 11.66
CA ALA A 92 -11.04 -5.44 12.22
C ALA A 92 -10.80 -4.35 11.17
N GLY A 93 -9.90 -4.62 10.20
CA GLY A 93 -9.64 -3.71 9.10
C GLY A 93 -10.82 -3.61 8.13
N ALA A 94 -11.43 -4.73 7.79
CA ALA A 94 -12.64 -4.75 6.95
C ALA A 94 -13.80 -4.00 7.62
N GLU A 95 -14.04 -4.24 8.92
CA GLU A 95 -15.06 -3.55 9.70
C GLU A 95 -14.81 -2.03 9.74
N ALA A 96 -13.56 -1.60 9.99
CA ALA A 96 -13.20 -0.20 9.99
C ALA A 96 -13.45 0.48 8.63
N VAL A 97 -13.17 -0.22 7.53
CA VAL A 97 -13.44 0.28 6.17
C VAL A 97 -14.94 0.35 5.89
N LEU A 98 -15.73 -0.65 6.32
CA LEU A 98 -17.19 -0.64 6.19
C LEU A 98 -17.83 0.51 6.98
N ASP A 99 -17.26 0.84 8.13
CA ASP A 99 -17.64 1.97 9.00
C ASP A 99 -17.09 3.33 8.52
N GLU A 100 -16.44 3.38 7.36
CA GLU A 100 -15.83 4.59 6.78
C GLU A 100 -14.82 5.27 7.71
N ARG A 101 -14.15 4.49 8.58
CA ARG A 101 -13.14 5.02 9.50
C ARG A 101 -11.96 5.62 8.72
N PRO A 102 -11.35 6.70 9.22
CA PRO A 102 -10.24 7.33 8.52
C PRO A 102 -9.03 6.37 8.39
N ILE A 103 -8.35 6.45 7.26
CA ILE A 103 -7.07 5.78 7.03
C ILE A 103 -5.96 6.81 7.22
N VAL A 104 -5.16 6.66 8.27
CA VAL A 104 -4.10 7.61 8.63
C VAL A 104 -2.73 6.99 8.31
N THR A 105 -2.03 7.54 7.33
CA THR A 105 -0.73 7.04 6.85
C THR A 105 0.43 7.90 7.38
N ASP A 106 1.60 7.31 7.59
CA ASP A 106 2.78 8.04 8.07
C ASP A 106 3.29 9.09 7.07
N ILE A 107 3.36 8.74 5.77
CA ILE A 107 3.91 9.60 4.73
C ILE A 107 3.07 9.62 3.44
N THR A 108 3.37 10.61 2.58
CA THR A 108 2.68 10.79 1.30
C THR A 108 2.78 9.57 0.38
N MET A 109 3.94 8.87 0.37
CA MET A 109 4.13 7.70 -0.49
C MET A 109 3.17 6.56 -0.13
N VAL A 110 2.95 6.30 1.16
CA VAL A 110 1.95 5.31 1.62
C VAL A 110 0.55 5.76 1.23
N ARG A 111 0.20 7.02 1.50
CA ARG A 111 -1.10 7.60 1.12
C ARG A 111 -1.39 7.43 -0.38
N SER A 112 -0.40 7.70 -1.23
CA SER A 112 -0.57 7.60 -2.68
C SER A 112 -0.74 6.16 -3.18
N GLY A 113 -0.34 5.17 -2.40
CA GLY A 113 -0.51 3.76 -2.71
C GLY A 113 -1.83 3.16 -2.21
N VAL A 114 -2.54 3.86 -1.31
CA VAL A 114 -3.89 3.43 -0.88
C VAL A 114 -4.87 3.68 -2.02
N THR A 115 -5.65 2.66 -2.36
CA THR A 115 -6.65 2.76 -3.42
C THR A 115 -7.71 3.81 -3.09
N GLY A 116 -8.19 4.53 -4.11
CA GLY A 116 -9.36 5.41 -3.97
C GLY A 116 -10.67 4.73 -4.35
N ARG A 117 -10.68 3.40 -4.50
CA ARG A 117 -11.84 2.63 -4.92
C ARG A 117 -12.25 1.63 -3.84
N GLY A 118 -13.53 1.32 -3.78
CA GLY A 118 -14.07 0.30 -2.87
C GLY A 118 -14.26 0.79 -1.43
N HIS A 119 -14.05 2.08 -1.15
CA HIS A 119 -14.32 2.69 0.16
C HIS A 119 -14.55 4.20 0.04
N ASP A 120 -15.22 4.78 1.05
CA ASP A 120 -15.42 6.21 1.20
C ASP A 120 -14.64 6.79 2.39
N CYS A 121 -13.67 6.04 2.93
CA CYS A 121 -12.80 6.45 4.02
C CYS A 121 -11.97 7.69 3.65
N GLU A 122 -11.88 8.67 4.54
CA GLU A 122 -10.92 9.76 4.41
C GLU A 122 -9.49 9.22 4.52
N VAL A 123 -8.64 9.44 3.51
CA VAL A 123 -7.22 9.04 3.56
C VAL A 123 -6.35 10.24 3.90
N ARG A 124 -5.85 10.28 5.13
CA ARG A 124 -5.00 11.35 5.68
C ARG A 124 -3.53 10.92 5.72
N LYS A 125 -2.63 11.89 5.76
CA LYS A 125 -1.20 11.66 6.01
C LYS A 125 -0.77 12.36 7.30
N ALA A 126 0.06 11.73 8.09
CA ALA A 126 0.61 12.34 9.29
C ALA A 126 1.69 13.37 8.95
N ILE A 127 2.63 13.03 8.06
CA ILE A 127 3.73 13.93 7.70
C ILE A 127 3.25 15.32 7.26
N GLY A 128 3.84 16.34 7.89
CA GLY A 128 3.47 17.75 7.69
C GLY A 128 2.78 18.37 8.90
N ASN A 129 2.35 17.56 9.86
CA ASN A 129 1.89 18.01 11.17
C ASN A 129 3.05 18.01 12.18
N GLY A 130 2.94 18.73 13.30
CA GLY A 130 3.91 18.70 14.39
C GLY A 130 5.30 19.27 14.03
N ALA A 131 5.40 20.23 13.12
CA ALA A 131 6.68 20.85 12.76
C ALA A 131 7.32 21.56 13.95
N ASP A 132 6.53 22.29 14.74
CA ASP A 132 6.98 23.00 15.93
C ASP A 132 7.42 22.02 17.01
N LEU A 133 6.66 20.95 17.24
CA LEU A 133 7.04 19.89 18.18
C LEU A 133 8.37 19.25 17.79
N ALA A 134 8.60 18.99 16.51
CA ALA A 134 9.88 18.45 16.03
C ALA A 134 11.06 19.42 16.28
N ALA A 135 10.85 20.72 16.06
CA ALA A 135 11.86 21.75 16.28
C ALA A 135 12.19 21.93 17.77
N GLU A 136 11.19 21.92 18.63
CA GLU A 136 11.35 22.10 20.08
C GLU A 136 12.02 20.91 20.76
N THR A 137 11.68 19.69 20.33
CA THR A 137 12.13 18.46 20.99
C THR A 137 13.31 17.77 20.36
N GLY A 138 13.67 18.14 19.11
CA GLY A 138 14.71 17.48 18.33
C GLY A 138 14.32 16.08 17.83
N MET A 139 13.07 15.65 17.99
CA MET A 139 12.60 14.37 17.45
C MET A 139 12.45 14.43 15.93
N THR A 140 12.31 13.27 15.29
CA THR A 140 12.06 13.22 13.85
C THR A 140 10.69 13.80 13.49
N ARG A 141 10.60 14.44 12.33
CA ARG A 141 9.32 15.00 11.84
C ARG A 141 8.21 13.97 11.77
N THR A 142 8.54 12.71 11.44
CA THR A 142 7.54 11.63 11.36
C THR A 142 7.01 11.23 12.74
N ALA A 143 7.87 11.17 13.77
CA ALA A 143 7.42 10.92 15.14
C ALA A 143 6.57 12.09 15.67
N ALA A 144 7.03 13.32 15.49
CA ALA A 144 6.29 14.52 15.89
C ALA A 144 4.92 14.60 15.20
N SER A 145 4.84 14.23 13.93
CA SER A 145 3.59 14.22 13.17
C SER A 145 2.58 13.19 13.70
N VAL A 146 3.05 12.02 14.13
CA VAL A 146 2.19 11.01 14.76
C VAL A 146 1.66 11.53 16.10
N LEU A 147 2.54 12.04 16.95
CA LEU A 147 2.15 12.57 18.27
C LEU A 147 1.18 13.75 18.18
N GLU A 148 1.35 14.60 17.18
CA GLU A 148 0.45 15.75 16.98
C GLU A 148 -0.94 15.29 16.55
N LEU A 149 -1.03 14.36 15.57
CA LEU A 149 -2.32 13.80 15.18
C LEU A 149 -2.98 12.97 16.29
N ASP A 150 -2.19 12.34 17.13
CA ASP A 150 -2.70 11.60 18.28
C ASP A 150 -3.38 12.54 19.30
N ARG A 151 -2.80 13.72 19.56
CA ARG A 151 -3.40 14.76 20.39
C ARG A 151 -4.75 15.26 19.86
N GLU A 152 -4.94 15.21 18.54
CA GLU A 152 -6.20 15.51 17.87
C GLU A 152 -7.20 14.32 17.92
N GLY A 153 -6.82 13.17 18.45
CA GLY A 153 -7.63 11.95 18.46
C GLY A 153 -7.74 11.28 17.10
N ALA A 154 -6.85 11.60 16.15
CA ALA A 154 -6.96 11.14 14.77
C ALA A 154 -6.73 9.63 14.59
N TYR A 155 -6.14 8.96 15.56
CA TYR A 155 -5.88 7.52 15.51
C TYR A 155 -6.97 6.68 16.19
N ASP A 156 -7.85 7.26 17.00
CA ASP A 156 -8.90 6.50 17.65
C ASP A 156 -9.94 5.99 16.65
N GLY A 157 -10.05 4.67 16.58
CA GLY A 157 -10.90 3.98 15.60
C GLY A 157 -10.40 4.03 14.16
N ALA A 158 -9.22 4.60 13.89
CA ALA A 158 -8.67 4.71 12.54
C ALA A 158 -7.95 3.43 12.09
N VAL A 159 -7.81 3.26 10.78
CA VAL A 159 -6.81 2.37 10.16
C VAL A 159 -5.47 3.12 10.16
N ALA A 160 -4.58 2.75 11.08
CA ALA A 160 -3.27 3.41 11.24
C ALA A 160 -2.20 2.70 10.40
N VAL A 161 -1.56 3.40 9.48
CA VAL A 161 -0.63 2.81 8.50
C VAL A 161 0.76 3.44 8.60
N VAL A 162 1.77 2.65 8.92
CA VAL A 162 3.18 3.07 8.98
C VAL A 162 4.00 2.22 8.01
N GLY A 163 4.36 2.80 6.87
CA GLY A 163 5.09 2.08 5.82
C GLY A 163 6.56 2.46 5.69
N ASN A 164 6.97 3.61 6.24
CA ASN A 164 8.30 4.13 5.95
C ASN A 164 9.16 4.39 7.21
N ALA A 165 8.63 5.07 8.20
CA ALA A 165 9.44 5.61 9.29
C ALA A 165 9.39 4.75 10.56
N PRO A 166 10.51 4.11 10.96
CA PRO A 166 10.59 3.40 12.24
C PRO A 166 10.22 4.27 13.45
N THR A 167 10.55 5.56 13.41
CA THR A 167 10.21 6.49 14.48
C THR A 167 8.73 6.83 14.55
N ALA A 168 8.00 6.78 13.44
CA ALA A 168 6.54 6.88 13.43
C ALA A 168 5.90 5.64 14.10
N ALA A 169 6.44 4.44 13.82
CA ALA A 169 5.96 3.21 14.47
C ALA A 169 6.21 3.22 15.98
N LEU A 170 7.36 3.74 16.42
CA LEU A 170 7.65 3.90 17.85
C LEU A 170 6.69 4.90 18.52
N ALA A 171 6.47 6.06 17.89
CA ALA A 171 5.54 7.05 18.39
C ALA A 171 4.11 6.50 18.49
N LEU A 172 3.65 5.76 17.46
CA LEU A 172 2.33 5.13 17.50
C LEU A 172 2.23 4.06 18.59
N ALA A 173 3.31 3.29 18.83
CA ALA A 173 3.34 2.35 19.96
C ALA A 173 3.19 3.08 21.31
N ASP A 174 3.87 4.22 21.49
CA ASP A 174 3.74 5.05 22.70
C ASP A 174 2.31 5.58 22.87
N CYS A 175 1.66 6.03 21.78
CA CYS A 175 0.26 6.46 21.80
C CYS A 175 -0.68 5.33 22.24
N ILE A 176 -0.53 4.14 21.66
CA ILE A 176 -1.34 2.96 22.01
C ILE A 176 -1.10 2.54 23.48
N GLU A 177 0.14 2.59 23.95
CA GLU A 177 0.48 2.30 25.34
C GLU A 177 -0.21 3.29 26.29
N GLN A 178 -0.35 4.56 25.90
CA GLN A 178 -1.01 5.64 26.65
C GLN A 178 -2.53 5.63 26.55
N GLY A 179 -3.12 4.84 25.67
CA GLY A 179 -4.58 4.67 25.64
C GLY A 179 -5.25 4.82 24.29
N THR A 180 -4.56 5.30 23.27
CA THR A 180 -5.07 5.40 21.88
C THR A 180 -5.47 4.03 21.35
N ARG A 181 -6.60 3.95 20.65
CA ARG A 181 -7.18 2.71 20.17
C ARG A 181 -7.48 2.76 18.66
N PRO A 182 -6.49 2.56 17.80
CA PRO A 182 -6.74 2.33 16.37
C PRO A 182 -7.63 1.11 16.17
N ALA A 183 -8.48 1.13 15.16
CA ALA A 183 -9.25 -0.05 14.76
C ALA A 183 -8.32 -1.17 14.28
N VAL A 184 -7.30 -0.81 13.51
CA VAL A 184 -6.25 -1.73 13.08
C VAL A 184 -4.96 -0.96 12.79
N VAL A 185 -3.82 -1.61 13.00
CA VAL A 185 -2.50 -1.08 12.65
C VAL A 185 -1.86 -1.92 11.55
N VAL A 186 -1.40 -1.28 10.48
CA VAL A 186 -0.55 -1.85 9.44
C VAL A 186 0.83 -1.20 9.55
N ALA A 187 1.85 -1.95 10.02
CA ALA A 187 3.16 -1.35 10.23
C ALA A 187 4.30 -2.20 9.63
N THR A 188 4.85 -1.72 8.53
CA THR A 188 5.93 -2.35 7.77
C THR A 188 7.09 -1.41 7.44
N PRO A 189 7.52 -0.49 8.34
CA PRO A 189 8.62 0.41 8.03
C PRO A 189 9.89 -0.39 7.70
N VAL A 190 10.60 0.05 6.64
CA VAL A 190 11.81 -0.58 6.13
C VAL A 190 13.05 0.06 6.75
N GLY A 191 14.12 -0.70 6.91
CA GLY A 191 15.41 -0.12 7.28
C GLY A 191 16.35 -1.04 8.04
N PHE A 192 17.58 -0.55 8.20
CA PHE A 192 18.66 -1.24 8.90
C PHE A 192 18.81 -0.80 10.36
N VAL A 193 18.24 0.35 10.71
CA VAL A 193 18.30 0.92 12.05
C VAL A 193 16.89 1.13 12.58
N LYS A 194 16.58 0.53 13.72
CA LYS A 194 15.31 0.63 14.42
C LYS A 194 14.07 0.10 13.70
N ALA A 195 14.15 -0.38 12.46
CA ALA A 195 12.98 -0.83 11.72
C ALA A 195 12.40 -2.13 12.30
N ALA A 196 13.23 -3.12 12.57
CA ALA A 196 12.79 -4.37 13.19
C ALA A 196 12.28 -4.11 14.61
N GLU A 197 13.08 -3.40 15.42
CA GLU A 197 12.76 -3.11 16.82
C GLU A 197 11.48 -2.29 16.96
N SER A 198 11.23 -1.34 16.09
CA SER A 198 10.00 -0.53 16.12
C SER A 198 8.74 -1.36 15.87
N ARG A 199 8.82 -2.30 14.94
CA ARG A 199 7.71 -3.22 14.66
C ARG A 199 7.50 -4.25 15.77
N ASP A 200 8.59 -4.75 16.34
CA ASP A 200 8.52 -5.69 17.46
C ASP A 200 7.87 -5.02 18.68
N ARG A 201 8.26 -3.80 19.02
CA ARG A 201 7.63 -3.01 20.07
C ARG A 201 6.16 -2.76 19.78
N LEU A 202 5.84 -2.25 18.58
CA LEU A 202 4.47 -1.93 18.20
C LEU A 202 3.57 -3.17 18.28
N ARG A 203 4.04 -4.32 17.78
CA ARG A 203 3.32 -5.60 17.87
C ARG A 203 3.08 -6.04 19.30
N THR A 204 4.08 -5.92 20.17
CA THR A 204 3.97 -6.28 21.59
C THR A 204 2.92 -5.41 22.28
N VAL A 205 3.01 -4.09 22.12
CA VAL A 205 2.05 -3.15 22.70
C VAL A 205 0.65 -3.37 22.15
N ALA A 206 0.52 -3.56 20.83
CA ALA A 206 -0.76 -3.82 20.18
C ALA A 206 -1.42 -5.11 20.76
N ALA A 207 -0.65 -6.20 20.88
CA ALA A 207 -1.15 -7.44 21.46
C ALA A 207 -1.58 -7.27 22.92
N GLU A 208 -0.77 -6.61 23.76
CA GLU A 208 -1.07 -6.35 25.17
C GLU A 208 -2.29 -5.46 25.38
N ARG A 209 -2.53 -4.56 24.44
CA ARG A 209 -3.65 -3.59 24.48
C ARG A 209 -4.88 -4.03 23.71
N GLY A 210 -4.89 -5.23 23.12
CA GLY A 210 -5.98 -5.75 22.33
C GLY A 210 -6.21 -5.00 21.01
N VAL A 211 -5.19 -4.30 20.48
CA VAL A 211 -5.26 -3.57 19.20
C VAL A 211 -4.94 -4.53 18.05
N PRO A 212 -5.82 -4.67 17.06
CA PRO A 212 -5.54 -5.46 15.87
C PRO A 212 -4.33 -4.91 15.10
N ALA A 213 -3.40 -5.80 14.71
CA ALA A 213 -2.19 -5.34 14.04
C ALA A 213 -1.63 -6.36 13.05
N VAL A 214 -1.08 -5.87 11.94
CA VAL A 214 -0.20 -6.60 11.05
C VAL A 214 1.14 -5.89 10.95
N THR A 215 2.21 -6.66 11.17
CA THR A 215 3.60 -6.21 11.09
C THR A 215 4.42 -7.26 10.33
N ASN A 216 5.70 -7.01 10.13
CA ASN A 216 6.60 -8.03 9.62
C ASN A 216 7.93 -8.04 10.39
N VAL A 217 8.65 -9.16 10.35
CA VAL A 217 9.96 -9.31 10.99
C VAL A 217 11.11 -8.97 10.06
N GLY A 218 12.30 -8.74 10.64
CA GLY A 218 13.51 -8.42 9.88
C GLY A 218 13.59 -6.96 9.44
N ARG A 219 14.36 -6.65 8.39
CA ARG A 219 14.62 -5.29 7.91
C ARG A 219 13.84 -4.91 6.66
N ARG A 220 13.25 -5.89 5.98
CA ARG A 220 12.44 -5.71 4.77
C ARG A 220 11.09 -5.08 5.13
N GLY A 221 10.46 -4.42 4.16
CA GLY A 221 9.19 -3.73 4.34
C GLY A 221 9.07 -2.58 3.35
N GLY A 222 8.32 -1.55 3.72
CA GLY A 222 8.25 -0.30 2.95
C GLY A 222 6.84 0.14 2.62
N SER A 223 6.75 1.34 2.06
CA SER A 223 5.48 2.01 1.74
C SER A 223 4.59 1.22 0.78
N GLY A 224 5.18 0.55 -0.22
CA GLY A 224 4.43 -0.29 -1.17
C GLY A 224 3.77 -1.49 -0.50
N LEU A 225 4.49 -2.16 0.42
CA LEU A 225 3.94 -3.26 1.20
C LEU A 225 2.82 -2.76 2.13
N ALA A 226 3.04 -1.66 2.87
CA ALA A 226 2.02 -1.11 3.76
C ALA A 226 0.74 -0.74 3.00
N ALA A 227 0.87 -0.04 1.87
CA ALA A 227 -0.27 0.30 1.03
C ALA A 227 -0.96 -0.95 0.46
N GLY A 228 -0.20 -1.95 0.00
CA GLY A 228 -0.75 -3.21 -0.50
C GLY A 228 -1.56 -3.95 0.56
N LEU A 229 -1.05 -4.08 1.78
CA LEU A 229 -1.77 -4.71 2.90
C LEU A 229 -3.03 -3.91 3.27
N THR A 230 -2.95 -2.58 3.28
CA THR A 230 -4.12 -1.72 3.53
C THR A 230 -5.18 -1.90 2.44
N ASN A 231 -4.78 -1.98 1.16
CA ASN A 231 -5.70 -2.24 0.05
C ASN A 231 -6.36 -3.62 0.17
N GLU A 232 -5.67 -4.62 0.74
CA GLU A 232 -6.28 -5.92 0.99
C GLU A 232 -7.38 -5.86 2.06
N LEU A 233 -7.24 -5.00 3.08
CA LEU A 233 -8.33 -4.74 4.04
C LEU A 233 -9.55 -4.09 3.34
N VAL A 234 -9.30 -3.20 2.37
CA VAL A 234 -10.37 -2.61 1.54
C VAL A 234 -11.05 -3.68 0.67
N HIS A 235 -10.28 -4.61 0.08
CA HIS A 235 -10.85 -5.73 -0.69
C HIS A 235 -11.69 -6.64 0.21
N ALA A 236 -11.20 -6.99 1.40
CA ALA A 236 -11.96 -7.78 2.36
C ALA A 236 -13.29 -7.11 2.76
N ALA A 237 -13.29 -5.79 2.95
CA ALA A 237 -14.51 -5.02 3.19
C ALA A 237 -15.47 -5.06 1.99
N SER A 238 -14.94 -5.01 0.76
CA SER A 238 -15.75 -5.13 -0.46
C SER A 238 -16.39 -6.51 -0.59
N ASP A 239 -15.65 -7.57 -0.28
CA ASP A 239 -16.17 -8.95 -0.30
C ASP A 239 -17.30 -9.14 0.71
N VAL A 240 -17.16 -8.55 1.92
CA VAL A 240 -18.25 -8.57 2.93
C VAL A 240 -19.47 -7.79 2.42
N ARG A 241 -19.27 -6.62 1.81
CA ARG A 241 -20.37 -5.80 1.26
C ARG A 241 -21.10 -6.51 0.12
N ASN A 242 -20.38 -7.29 -0.69
CA ASN A 242 -20.92 -8.06 -1.79
C ASN A 242 -21.57 -9.39 -1.35
N GLY A 243 -21.42 -9.79 -0.08
CA GLY A 243 -21.91 -11.06 0.45
C GLY A 243 -21.07 -12.27 0.05
N GLU A 244 -19.82 -12.07 -0.36
CA GLU A 244 -18.87 -13.13 -0.72
C GLU A 244 -18.22 -13.76 0.52
N THR A 245 -18.18 -13.03 1.64
CA THR A 245 -17.76 -13.49 2.97
C THR A 245 -18.45 -12.67 4.05
N THR A 246 -18.23 -13.03 5.31
CA THR A 246 -18.77 -12.31 6.48
C THR A 246 -17.65 -11.88 7.42
N LEU A 247 -17.90 -10.89 8.28
CA LEU A 247 -16.93 -10.48 9.31
C LEU A 247 -16.60 -11.62 10.27
N ASP A 248 -17.57 -12.51 10.55
CA ASP A 248 -17.36 -13.64 11.45
C ASP A 248 -16.45 -14.71 10.80
N GLU A 249 -16.58 -14.96 9.51
CA GLU A 249 -15.64 -15.81 8.77
C GLU A 249 -14.23 -15.21 8.73
N LEU A 250 -14.11 -13.89 8.62
CA LEU A 250 -12.81 -13.20 8.66
C LEU A 250 -12.16 -13.22 10.05
N ARG A 251 -12.93 -13.32 11.13
CA ARG A 251 -12.40 -13.50 12.50
C ARG A 251 -11.83 -14.89 12.76
N GLY A 252 -12.13 -15.85 11.87
CA GLY A 252 -11.87 -17.26 12.10
C GLY A 252 -12.87 -17.80 13.12
N ALA A 253 -13.59 -18.87 12.78
CA ALA A 253 -14.40 -19.56 13.78
C ALA A 253 -13.44 -20.00 14.90
N GLU A 254 -13.61 -19.48 16.11
CA GLU A 254 -13.00 -20.06 17.30
C GLU A 254 -13.47 -21.52 17.38
N SER A 255 -12.55 -22.44 17.12
CA SER A 255 -12.75 -23.88 17.26
C SER A 255 -12.27 -24.35 18.60
#